data_cdd92ad0665a1a9b306083cd6e7975b1
#
_entry.id   cdd92ad0665a1a9b306083cd6e7975b1
#
_cell.length_a   1.000
_cell.length_b   1.000
_cell.length_c   1.000
_cell.angle_alpha   90.00
_cell.angle_beta   90.00
_cell.angle_gamma   90.00
#
_symmetry.space_group_name_H-M   'P 1'
#
loop_
_entity.id
_entity.type
_entity.pdbx_description
1 polymer ?
#
loop_
_entity_poly.entity_id
_entity_poly.type
_entity_poly.pdbx_seq_one_letter_code
_entity_poly.pdbx_strand_id
1 'polypeptide(L)' 'TMRKIKLTENDCTFVHYVLRMYANQTPGLDQEDKEEIYEVAAKFK' A
#
# COMPACT_ATOMS: atom_id res chain seq x y z
N THR A 1 -9.62 -10.24 15.38
CA THR A 1 -10.94 -10.10 14.83
C THR A 1 -10.94 -9.08 13.70
N MET A 2 -11.33 -9.54 12.54
CA MET A 2 -11.39 -8.65 11.39
C MET A 2 -12.69 -7.85 11.42
N ARG A 3 -12.54 -6.55 11.31
CA ARG A 3 -13.68 -5.65 11.22
C ARG A 3 -13.75 -5.06 9.83
N LYS A 4 -14.96 -4.84 9.37
CA LYS A 4 -15.13 -4.13 8.11
C LYS A 4 -14.82 -2.66 8.35
N ILE A 5 -13.83 -2.17 7.63
CA ILE A 5 -13.44 -0.78 7.71
C ILE A 5 -13.90 -0.08 6.44
N LYS A 6 -14.67 0.98 6.61
CA LYS A 6 -15.09 1.80 5.49
C LYS A 6 -14.01 2.82 5.21
N LEU A 7 -13.44 2.77 4.01
CA LEU A 7 -12.42 3.72 3.61
C LEU A 7 -13.02 4.75 2.67
N THR A 8 -12.75 6.01 2.95
CA THR A 8 -13.14 7.08 2.05
C THR A 8 -12.11 7.17 0.92
N GLU A 9 -12.41 7.99 -0.08
CA GLU A 9 -11.45 8.22 -1.17
C GLU A 9 -10.14 8.78 -0.63
N ASN A 10 -10.22 9.68 0.33
CA ASN A 10 -9.02 10.24 0.94
C ASN A 10 -8.22 9.17 1.67
N ASP A 11 -8.91 8.28 2.36
CA ASP A 11 -8.24 7.19 3.06
C ASP A 11 -7.51 6.27 2.09
N CYS A 12 -8.17 5.95 0.98
CA CYS A 12 -7.56 5.10 -0.04
C CYS A 12 -6.33 5.76 -0.64
N THR A 13 -6.41 7.05 -0.94
CA THR A 13 -5.27 7.79 -1.47
C THR A 13 -4.12 7.80 -0.47
N PHE A 14 -4.44 8.00 0.79
CA PHE A 14 -3.42 8.01 1.84
C PHE A 14 -2.72 6.65 1.94
N VAL A 15 -3.49 5.58 1.96
CA VAL A 15 -2.93 4.23 2.04
C VAL A 15 -2.07 3.93 0.82
N HIS A 16 -2.54 4.32 -0.35
CA HIS A 16 -1.79 4.14 -1.59
C HIS A 16 -0.42 4.82 -1.50
N TYR A 17 -0.40 6.05 -1.02
CA TYR A 17 0.83 6.82 -0.87
C TYR A 17 1.76 6.16 0.13
N VAL A 18 1.23 5.77 1.28
CA VAL A 18 2.03 5.17 2.34
C VAL A 18 2.69 3.89 1.85
N LEU A 19 1.94 3.06 1.14
CA LEU A 19 2.49 1.81 0.62
C LEU A 19 3.60 2.06 -0.39
N ARG A 20 3.41 3.03 -1.27
CA ARG A 20 4.44 3.35 -2.26
C ARG A 20 5.68 3.91 -1.59
N MET A 21 5.52 4.77 -0.61
CA MET A 21 6.65 5.31 0.13
C MET A 21 7.40 4.21 0.87
N TYR A 22 6.66 3.30 1.47
CA TYR A 22 7.27 2.19 2.17
C TYR A 22 8.15 1.37 1.22
N ALA A 23 7.63 1.06 0.05
CA ALA A 23 8.37 0.27 -0.91
C ALA A 23 9.62 0.99 -1.40
N ASN A 24 9.53 2.32 -1.56
CA ASN A 24 10.65 3.11 -2.05
C ASN A 24 11.73 3.36 -1.01
N GLN A 25 11.33 3.47 0.26
CA GLN A 25 12.25 3.89 1.32
C GLN A 25 12.79 2.76 2.16
N THR A 26 12.28 1.56 2.01
CA THR A 26 12.75 0.44 2.81
C THR A 26 13.87 -0.27 2.08
N PRO A 27 15.10 -0.22 2.60
CA PRO A 27 16.20 -0.96 1.98
C PRO A 27 16.05 -2.44 2.26
N GLY A 28 16.57 -3.26 1.36
CA GLY A 28 16.55 -4.69 1.55
C GLY A 28 15.31 -5.40 1.07
N LEU A 29 14.35 -4.67 0.50
CA LEU A 29 13.18 -5.30 -0.11
C LEU A 29 13.57 -5.91 -1.45
N ASP A 30 13.15 -7.16 -1.66
CA ASP A 30 13.36 -7.82 -2.93
C ASP A 30 12.42 -7.23 -3.98
N GLN A 31 12.76 -7.47 -5.24
CA GLN A 31 11.93 -6.99 -6.35
C GLN A 31 10.51 -7.57 -6.25
N GLU A 32 10.40 -8.84 -5.85
CA GLU A 32 9.08 -9.46 -5.69
C GLU A 32 8.26 -8.76 -4.62
N ASP A 33 8.91 -8.42 -3.50
CA ASP A 33 8.22 -7.74 -2.41
C ASP A 33 7.73 -6.37 -2.84
N LYS A 34 8.57 -5.64 -3.57
CA LYS A 34 8.19 -4.32 -4.06
C LYS A 34 6.99 -4.41 -5.00
N GLU A 35 7.03 -5.39 -5.91
CA GLU A 35 5.94 -5.56 -6.85
C GLU A 35 4.64 -5.90 -6.15
N GLU A 36 4.73 -6.73 -5.12
CA GLU A 36 3.55 -7.09 -4.33
C GLU A 36 2.97 -5.87 -3.63
N ILE A 37 3.83 -5.04 -3.07
CA ILE A 37 3.38 -3.82 -2.40
C ILE A 37 2.69 -2.89 -3.40
N TYR A 38 3.28 -2.71 -4.58
CA TYR A 38 2.68 -1.87 -5.61
C TYR A 38 1.34 -2.43 -6.07
N GLU A 39 1.23 -3.74 -6.16
CA GLU A 39 -0.02 -4.38 -6.54
C GLU A 39 -1.11 -4.09 -5.52
N VAL A 40 -0.78 -4.24 -4.24
CA VAL A 40 -1.72 -3.95 -3.17
C VAL A 40 -2.09 -2.47 -3.18
N ALA A 41 -1.10 -1.60 -3.36
CA ALA A 41 -1.35 -0.18 -3.41
C ALA A 41 -2.32 0.20 -4.53
N ALA A 42 -2.21 -0.48 -5.66
CA ALA A 42 -3.08 -0.20 -6.80
C ALA A 42 -4.56 -0.47 -6.49
N LYS A 43 -4.82 -1.33 -5.53
CA LYS A 43 -6.19 -1.65 -5.14
C LYS A 43 -6.85 -0.49 -4.39
N PHE A 44 -6.04 0.40 -3.84
CA PHE A 44 -6.54 1.55 -3.08
C PHE A 44 -6.54 2.85 -3.88
N LYS A 45 -6.28 2.74 -5.13
CA LYS A 45 -6.18 3.89 -5.99
C LYS A 45 -7.52 4.61 -6.19
#